data_824436d72fda06f026c9af1c46dcec05
#
_entry.id   824436d72fda06f026c9af1c46dcec05
#
_cell.length_a   1.000
_cell.length_b   1.000
_cell.length_c   1.000
_cell.angle_alpha   90.00
_cell.angle_beta   90.00
_cell.angle_gamma   90.00
#
_symmetry.space_group_name_H-M   'P 1'
#
loop_
_entity.id
_entity.type
_entity.pdbx_description
1 polymer ?
#
loop_
_entity_poly.entity_id
_entity_poly.type
_entity_poly.pdbx_seq_one_letter_code
_entity_poly.pdbx_strand_id
1 'polypeptide(L)'
;MDFTPTEAQAEARDLAARIFGDLATHERLRAAGTGSDPELWKALCGAGLVAAVEELGLLGLVLLLEEQGRTTAQVPYAASCVYGLLAVTAHGTAEQRDRLLPGIAAGSTVVTGAFPAQPGVRSSTRPGVRPSVRPGVRPSARPVLSGTVPVVPWLRDATHVLVADAGRRLWLVDLAAGTGVEEVELTAPWSAGRLTLDEAPAEPLGAEPMGIDPDADPGPDSTPGPDAHTHADAHTHAYTDVLATARTAFAGLQAGVCAGSLARAVAHTNTREQFGRPLATRQGVQLRAADAHMDTEAIRVTAYEAAWRRDAGLPYATHALTAAWWASEAGQRVVHTGQHLHGGAGADVDHPVHRHFLWGRQLDAYLGSGGEVLQELGELIADGD
;
A
#
# COMPACT_ATOMS: atom_id res chain seq x y z
N MET A 1 -0.16 -21.48 -15.75
CA MET A 1 -0.15 -20.10 -15.26
C MET A 1 0.37 -19.22 -16.37
N ASP A 2 -0.37 -18.20 -16.72
CA ASP A 2 0.07 -17.19 -17.68
C ASP A 2 -0.24 -15.81 -17.08
N PHE A 3 0.77 -15.11 -16.66
CA PHE A 3 0.69 -13.72 -16.19
C PHE A 3 1.44 -12.77 -17.13
N THR A 4 1.46 -13.12 -18.41
CA THR A 4 1.87 -12.19 -19.46
C THR A 4 0.92 -10.99 -19.47
N PRO A 5 1.43 -9.75 -19.37
CA PRO A 5 0.58 -8.57 -19.39
C PRO A 5 -0.26 -8.52 -20.68
N THR A 6 -1.53 -8.13 -20.55
CA THR A 6 -2.38 -7.81 -21.69
C THR A 6 -1.84 -6.58 -22.44
N GLU A 7 -2.30 -6.36 -23.68
CA GLU A 7 -1.92 -5.16 -24.44
C GLU A 7 -2.25 -3.87 -23.68
N ALA A 8 -3.44 -3.77 -23.09
CA ALA A 8 -3.83 -2.62 -22.27
C ALA A 8 -2.94 -2.41 -21.05
N GLN A 9 -2.58 -3.48 -20.34
CA GLN A 9 -1.66 -3.41 -19.20
C GLN A 9 -0.26 -2.96 -19.65
N ALA A 10 0.24 -3.46 -20.78
CA ALA A 10 1.53 -3.07 -21.32
C ALA A 10 1.54 -1.59 -21.77
N GLU A 11 0.51 -1.12 -22.44
CA GLU A 11 0.36 0.28 -22.85
C GLU A 11 0.29 1.23 -21.64
N ALA A 12 -0.48 0.87 -20.61
CA ALA A 12 -0.57 1.64 -19.37
C ALA A 12 0.78 1.71 -18.64
N ARG A 13 1.52 0.59 -18.55
CA ARG A 13 2.87 0.55 -17.99
C ARG A 13 3.82 1.48 -18.77
N ASP A 14 3.82 1.42 -20.10
CA ASP A 14 4.70 2.21 -20.95
C ASP A 14 4.36 3.71 -20.86
N LEU A 15 3.08 4.05 -20.67
CA LEU A 15 2.65 5.43 -20.38
C LEU A 15 3.13 5.89 -19.00
N ALA A 16 2.97 5.05 -17.97
CA ALA A 16 3.46 5.33 -16.63
C ALA A 16 4.98 5.52 -16.61
N ALA A 17 5.73 4.65 -17.29
CA ALA A 17 7.18 4.74 -17.42
C ALA A 17 7.64 6.09 -17.99
N ARG A 18 6.94 6.61 -19.01
CA ARG A 18 7.21 7.94 -19.58
C ARG A 18 6.91 9.05 -18.57
N ILE A 19 5.72 9.05 -17.96
CA ILE A 19 5.32 10.10 -17.00
C ILE A 19 6.27 10.12 -15.79
N PHE A 20 6.57 8.96 -15.20
CA PHE A 20 7.51 8.86 -14.09
C PHE A 20 8.93 9.25 -14.52
N GLY A 21 9.39 8.81 -15.69
CA GLY A 21 10.70 9.15 -16.23
C GLY A 21 10.90 10.65 -16.45
N ASP A 22 9.87 11.31 -16.98
CA ASP A 22 9.93 12.75 -17.31
C ASP A 22 9.78 13.64 -16.07
N LEU A 23 8.94 13.25 -15.11
CA LEU A 23 8.57 14.10 -13.96
C LEU A 23 9.25 13.72 -12.66
N ALA A 24 9.68 12.48 -12.43
CA ALA A 24 10.38 12.08 -11.21
C ALA A 24 11.89 12.25 -11.35
N THR A 25 12.35 13.42 -11.83
CA THR A 25 13.76 13.74 -11.91
C THR A 25 14.39 13.94 -10.54
N HIS A 26 15.69 13.70 -10.43
CA HIS A 26 16.41 13.87 -9.16
C HIS A 26 16.22 15.26 -8.55
N GLU A 27 16.22 16.30 -9.37
CA GLU A 27 16.02 17.69 -8.93
C GLU A 27 14.62 17.89 -8.34
N ARG A 28 13.56 17.42 -9.02
CA ARG A 28 12.19 17.53 -8.54
C ARG A 28 11.95 16.71 -7.26
N LEU A 29 12.52 15.51 -7.18
CA LEU A 29 12.45 14.66 -5.99
C LEU A 29 13.15 15.32 -4.78
N ARG A 30 14.25 16.03 -4.99
CA ARG A 30 14.89 16.83 -3.92
C ARG A 30 14.03 18.02 -3.50
N ALA A 31 13.45 18.71 -4.45
CA ALA A 31 12.59 19.88 -4.18
C ALA A 31 11.30 19.48 -3.40
N ALA A 32 10.77 18.28 -3.62
CA ALA A 32 9.59 17.78 -2.91
C ALA A 32 9.86 17.48 -1.42
N GLY A 33 11.12 17.28 -1.02
CA GLY A 33 11.48 16.96 0.37
C GLY A 33 10.75 15.71 0.89
N THR A 34 9.95 15.87 1.96
CA THR A 34 9.06 14.83 2.51
C THR A 34 7.61 14.94 2.03
N GLY A 35 7.31 15.78 1.05
CA GLY A 35 5.99 15.96 0.43
C GLY A 35 5.85 15.17 -0.86
N SER A 36 4.64 15.07 -1.38
CA SER A 36 4.38 14.53 -2.72
C SER A 36 4.52 15.59 -3.81
N ASP A 37 4.84 15.16 -5.03
CA ASP A 37 4.90 16.05 -6.21
C ASP A 37 3.48 16.24 -6.78
N PRO A 38 2.88 17.45 -6.65
CA PRO A 38 1.50 17.67 -7.07
C PRO A 38 1.34 17.70 -8.60
N GLU A 39 2.37 18.08 -9.35
CA GLU A 39 2.31 18.07 -10.81
C GLU A 39 2.37 16.65 -11.35
N LEU A 40 3.24 15.82 -10.77
CA LEU A 40 3.30 14.40 -11.11
C LEU A 40 1.97 13.70 -10.77
N TRP A 41 1.40 13.97 -9.59
CA TRP A 41 0.09 13.44 -9.21
C TRP A 41 -1.00 13.83 -10.22
N LYS A 42 -1.05 15.12 -10.57
CA LYS A 42 -1.99 15.64 -11.56
C LYS A 42 -1.80 15.00 -12.95
N ALA A 43 -0.54 14.77 -13.36
CA ALA A 43 -0.24 14.14 -14.64
C ALA A 43 -0.74 12.68 -14.69
N LEU A 44 -0.53 11.89 -13.62
CA LEU A 44 -1.02 10.51 -13.53
C LEU A 44 -2.55 10.43 -13.57
N CYS A 45 -3.23 11.28 -12.80
CA CYS A 45 -4.69 11.34 -12.81
C CYS A 45 -5.23 11.82 -14.16
N GLY A 46 -4.63 12.87 -14.73
CA GLY A 46 -5.02 13.41 -16.04
C GLY A 46 -4.79 12.46 -17.22
N ALA A 47 -3.82 11.56 -17.09
CA ALA A 47 -3.58 10.47 -18.04
C ALA A 47 -4.52 9.26 -17.82
N GLY A 48 -5.40 9.31 -16.81
CA GLY A 48 -6.33 8.24 -16.48
C GLY A 48 -5.70 7.02 -15.79
N LEU A 49 -4.43 7.08 -15.37
CA LEU A 49 -3.72 5.92 -14.82
C LEU A 49 -4.25 5.47 -13.45
N VAL A 50 -4.90 6.36 -12.68
CA VAL A 50 -5.59 5.96 -11.46
C VAL A 50 -6.89 5.23 -11.78
N ALA A 51 -7.72 5.81 -12.66
CA ALA A 51 -8.99 5.21 -13.08
C ALA A 51 -8.82 3.85 -13.76
N ALA A 52 -7.80 3.73 -14.61
CA ALA A 52 -7.53 2.50 -15.37
C ALA A 52 -7.27 1.27 -14.49
N VAL A 53 -6.82 1.45 -13.25
CA VAL A 53 -6.54 0.32 -12.33
C VAL A 53 -7.79 -0.53 -12.07
N GLU A 54 -9.00 0.04 -12.13
CA GLU A 54 -10.25 -0.71 -11.96
C GLU A 54 -10.40 -1.80 -13.04
N GLU A 55 -10.03 -1.48 -14.30
CA GLU A 55 -10.11 -2.40 -15.43
C GLU A 55 -8.84 -3.26 -15.57
N LEU A 56 -7.67 -2.69 -15.28
CA LEU A 56 -6.38 -3.37 -15.40
C LEU A 56 -6.14 -4.43 -14.32
N GLY A 57 -6.88 -4.34 -13.20
CA GLY A 57 -6.74 -5.24 -12.06
C GLY A 57 -5.48 -4.99 -11.23
N LEU A 58 -5.21 -5.91 -10.30
CA LEU A 58 -4.05 -5.83 -9.42
C LEU A 58 -2.74 -6.09 -10.20
N LEU A 59 -2.75 -6.97 -11.21
CA LEU A 59 -1.56 -7.19 -12.04
C LEU A 59 -1.18 -5.91 -12.79
N GLY A 60 -2.17 -5.21 -13.36
CA GLY A 60 -1.94 -3.91 -13.98
C GLY A 60 -1.36 -2.89 -12.99
N LEU A 61 -1.93 -2.79 -11.78
CA LEU A 61 -1.38 -1.92 -10.74
C LEU A 61 0.06 -2.26 -10.39
N VAL A 62 0.41 -3.54 -10.21
CA VAL A 62 1.78 -3.99 -9.92
C VAL A 62 2.76 -3.52 -10.99
N LEU A 63 2.40 -3.63 -12.28
CA LEU A 63 3.21 -3.13 -13.38
C LEU A 63 3.46 -1.62 -13.31
N LEU A 64 2.41 -0.83 -12.98
CA LEU A 64 2.51 0.62 -12.83
C LEU A 64 3.38 1.00 -11.61
N LEU A 65 3.26 0.24 -10.52
CA LEU A 65 4.05 0.45 -9.30
C LEU A 65 5.54 0.10 -9.48
N GLU A 66 5.87 -0.86 -10.34
CA GLU A 66 7.27 -1.08 -10.71
C GLU A 66 7.88 0.18 -11.34
N GLU A 67 7.16 0.88 -12.21
CA GLU A 67 7.67 2.13 -12.82
C GLU A 67 7.75 3.28 -11.79
N GLN A 68 6.79 3.37 -10.85
CA GLN A 68 6.90 4.29 -9.71
C GLN A 68 8.15 3.99 -8.87
N GLY A 69 8.37 2.73 -8.53
CA GLY A 69 9.53 2.29 -7.72
C GLY A 69 10.86 2.50 -8.44
N ARG A 70 10.93 2.24 -9.72
CA ARG A 70 12.12 2.41 -10.57
C ARG A 70 12.67 3.83 -10.52
N THR A 71 11.80 4.82 -10.40
CA THR A 71 12.13 6.24 -10.28
C THR A 71 12.08 6.78 -8.86
N THR A 72 11.57 5.98 -7.90
CA THR A 72 11.24 6.43 -6.52
C THR A 72 10.33 7.66 -6.51
N ALA A 73 9.33 7.66 -7.40
CA ALA A 73 8.43 8.78 -7.61
C ALA A 73 7.53 9.03 -6.39
N GLN A 74 7.58 10.26 -5.86
CA GLN A 74 6.99 10.61 -4.56
C GLN A 74 5.57 11.14 -4.74
N VAL A 75 4.64 10.22 -4.84
CA VAL A 75 3.19 10.46 -4.98
C VAL A 75 2.41 9.37 -4.25
N PRO A 76 1.17 9.63 -3.77
CA PRO A 76 0.35 8.68 -3.02
C PRO A 76 -0.31 7.61 -3.93
N TYR A 77 0.31 7.28 -5.09
CA TYR A 77 -0.30 6.45 -6.12
C TYR A 77 -0.61 5.04 -5.61
N ALA A 78 0.39 4.35 -5.03
CA ALA A 78 0.20 3.02 -4.46
C ALA A 78 -0.89 3.00 -3.38
N ALA A 79 -0.84 3.95 -2.44
CA ALA A 79 -1.79 4.01 -1.34
C ALA A 79 -3.22 4.29 -1.84
N SER A 80 -3.39 5.28 -2.71
CA SER A 80 -4.71 5.68 -3.21
C SER A 80 -5.35 4.60 -4.09
N CYS A 81 -4.57 3.88 -4.90
CA CYS A 81 -5.08 2.77 -5.69
C CYS A 81 -5.45 1.56 -4.81
N VAL A 82 -4.62 1.20 -3.82
CA VAL A 82 -4.86 0.02 -2.95
C VAL A 82 -5.99 0.29 -1.96
N TYR A 83 -5.82 1.30 -1.09
CA TYR A 83 -6.73 1.54 0.03
C TYR A 83 -7.98 2.35 -0.37
N GLY A 84 -7.90 3.09 -1.47
CA GLY A 84 -9.02 3.81 -2.06
C GLY A 84 -9.72 3.01 -3.13
N LEU A 85 -9.14 2.99 -4.36
CA LEU A 85 -9.82 2.45 -5.52
C LEU A 85 -10.19 0.97 -5.36
N LEU A 86 -9.20 0.09 -5.17
CA LEU A 86 -9.44 -1.37 -5.12
C LEU A 86 -10.24 -1.79 -3.89
N ALA A 87 -9.97 -1.20 -2.71
CA ALA A 87 -10.70 -1.54 -1.49
C ALA A 87 -12.16 -1.10 -1.57
N VAL A 88 -12.45 0.12 -2.06
CA VAL A 88 -13.83 0.61 -2.20
C VAL A 88 -14.57 -0.13 -3.31
N THR A 89 -13.92 -0.43 -4.44
CA THR A 89 -14.54 -1.21 -5.52
C THR A 89 -14.93 -2.60 -5.06
N ALA A 90 -14.06 -3.30 -4.30
CA ALA A 90 -14.30 -4.67 -3.87
C ALA A 90 -15.31 -4.76 -2.70
N HIS A 91 -15.18 -3.89 -1.69
CA HIS A 91 -15.86 -4.04 -0.42
C HIS A 91 -16.83 -2.91 -0.09
N GLY A 92 -16.80 -1.78 -0.82
CA GLY A 92 -17.70 -0.65 -0.58
C GLY A 92 -19.16 -0.94 -0.92
N THR A 93 -20.09 -0.28 -0.24
CA THR A 93 -21.50 -0.25 -0.65
C THR A 93 -21.66 0.49 -1.98
N ALA A 94 -22.80 0.35 -2.65
CA ALA A 94 -23.09 1.12 -3.87
C ALA A 94 -22.96 2.64 -3.61
N GLU A 95 -23.49 3.12 -2.48
CA GLU A 95 -23.40 4.53 -2.08
C GLU A 95 -21.94 4.99 -1.87
N GLN A 96 -21.12 4.16 -1.21
CA GLN A 96 -19.69 4.45 -1.03
C GLN A 96 -18.95 4.52 -2.36
N ARG A 97 -19.21 3.57 -3.26
CA ARG A 97 -18.63 3.56 -4.61
C ARG A 97 -19.02 4.80 -5.40
N ASP A 98 -20.32 5.11 -5.48
CA ASP A 98 -20.83 6.27 -6.23
C ASP A 98 -20.26 7.60 -5.70
N ARG A 99 -20.03 7.71 -4.39
CA ARG A 99 -19.51 8.91 -3.75
C ARG A 99 -18.00 9.07 -3.88
N LEU A 100 -17.21 7.98 -3.72
CA LEU A 100 -15.76 8.05 -3.56
C LEU A 100 -14.99 7.78 -4.84
N LEU A 101 -15.40 6.79 -5.65
CA LEU A 101 -14.62 6.36 -6.82
C LEU A 101 -14.37 7.47 -7.83
N PRO A 102 -15.36 8.34 -8.18
CA PRO A 102 -15.09 9.43 -9.13
C PRO A 102 -14.02 10.41 -8.64
N GLY A 103 -14.04 10.74 -7.34
CA GLY A 103 -13.04 11.61 -6.72
C GLY A 103 -11.66 10.96 -6.65
N ILE A 104 -11.59 9.66 -6.36
CA ILE A 104 -10.34 8.90 -6.32
C ILE A 104 -9.74 8.81 -7.73
N ALA A 105 -10.53 8.45 -8.73
CA ALA A 105 -10.11 8.38 -10.13
C ALA A 105 -9.59 9.71 -10.67
N ALA A 106 -10.23 10.82 -10.28
CA ALA A 106 -9.80 12.17 -10.64
C ALA A 106 -8.63 12.71 -9.80
N GLY A 107 -8.24 12.01 -8.72
CA GLY A 107 -7.17 12.42 -7.80
C GLY A 107 -7.54 13.53 -6.82
N SER A 108 -8.80 13.96 -6.76
CA SER A 108 -9.28 14.94 -5.78
C SER A 108 -9.58 14.31 -4.42
N THR A 109 -9.83 13.01 -4.38
CA THR A 109 -9.94 12.20 -3.16
C THR A 109 -8.73 11.29 -3.10
N VAL A 110 -7.87 11.51 -2.11
CA VAL A 110 -6.69 10.68 -1.85
C VAL A 110 -6.96 9.85 -0.61
N VAL A 111 -6.87 8.52 -0.75
CA VAL A 111 -7.09 7.59 0.36
C VAL A 111 -5.77 6.92 0.70
N THR A 112 -5.40 6.93 1.97
CA THR A 112 -4.28 6.13 2.47
C THR A 112 -4.75 5.07 3.44
N GLY A 113 -3.85 4.19 3.90
CA GLY A 113 -4.18 3.08 4.80
C GLY A 113 -3.39 3.07 6.11
N ALA A 114 -4.09 2.83 7.20
CA ALA A 114 -3.52 2.53 8.50
C ALA A 114 -3.55 1.00 8.71
N PHE A 115 -2.54 0.33 8.18
CA PHE A 115 -2.38 -1.13 8.16
C PHE A 115 -0.99 -1.56 8.65
N PRO A 116 -0.84 -2.80 9.18
CA PRO A 116 -1.89 -3.77 9.53
C PRO A 116 -2.83 -3.27 10.63
N ALA A 117 -3.72 -4.14 11.16
CA ALA A 117 -4.65 -3.77 12.23
C ALA A 117 -3.99 -3.00 13.39
N GLN A 118 -4.66 -1.95 13.83
CA GLN A 118 -4.12 -0.98 14.81
C GLN A 118 -4.61 -1.30 16.22
N PRO A 119 -3.81 -1.93 17.10
CA PRO A 119 -4.24 -2.35 18.45
C PRO A 119 -4.72 -1.19 19.33
N GLY A 120 -4.20 0.01 19.07
CA GLY A 120 -4.55 1.24 19.81
C GLY A 120 -5.82 1.93 19.32
N VAL A 121 -6.45 1.47 18.24
CA VAL A 121 -7.66 2.07 17.67
C VAL A 121 -8.88 1.24 18.04
N ARG A 122 -9.89 1.90 18.60
CA ARG A 122 -11.15 1.28 19.03
C ARG A 122 -12.33 1.99 18.40
N SER A 123 -13.32 1.21 17.98
CA SER A 123 -14.62 1.71 17.54
C SER A 123 -15.62 1.77 18.71
N SER A 124 -16.46 2.78 18.71
CA SER A 124 -17.58 2.94 19.63
C SER A 124 -18.75 3.61 18.92
N THR A 125 -19.92 3.58 19.53
CA THR A 125 -21.11 4.27 19.01
C THR A 125 -21.39 5.50 19.83
N ARG A 126 -21.44 6.67 19.20
CA ARG A 126 -21.85 7.90 19.87
C ARG A 126 -23.39 8.00 19.86
N PRO A 127 -24.05 8.16 21.02
CA PRO A 127 -25.49 8.40 21.05
C PRO A 127 -25.81 9.66 20.23
N GLY A 128 -26.68 9.54 19.22
CA GLY A 128 -27.06 10.69 18.40
C GLY A 128 -27.67 11.78 19.28
N VAL A 129 -27.23 13.04 19.12
CA VAL A 129 -27.86 14.22 19.71
C VAL A 129 -29.30 14.28 19.16
N ARG A 130 -30.30 14.21 20.05
CA ARG A 130 -31.70 14.29 19.65
C ARG A 130 -31.97 15.63 18.96
N PRO A 131 -32.27 15.68 17.65
CA PRO A 131 -33.03 16.81 17.16
C PRO A 131 -34.44 16.65 17.77
N SER A 132 -34.92 17.68 18.44
CA SER A 132 -36.32 17.76 18.87
C SER A 132 -37.19 17.63 17.63
N VAL A 133 -37.84 16.51 17.41
CA VAL A 133 -39.09 16.35 16.65
C VAL A 133 -39.23 14.94 16.05
N ARG A 134 -40.22 14.29 16.51
CA ARG A 134 -41.11 13.17 16.14
C ARG A 134 -40.93 11.93 17.00
N PRO A 135 -42.01 11.48 17.67
CA PRO A 135 -42.02 10.20 18.36
C PRO A 135 -41.93 9.05 17.33
N GLY A 136 -40.98 8.17 17.52
CA GLY A 136 -40.86 6.94 16.73
C GLY A 136 -39.59 6.76 15.87
N VAL A 137 -38.74 7.77 15.69
CA VAL A 137 -37.46 7.65 15.02
C VAL A 137 -36.36 7.57 16.08
N ARG A 138 -35.73 6.40 16.25
CA ARG A 138 -34.53 6.29 17.09
C ARG A 138 -33.41 7.08 16.40
N PRO A 139 -32.63 7.93 17.11
CA PRO A 139 -31.46 8.55 16.55
C PRO A 139 -30.47 7.43 16.17
N SER A 140 -30.09 7.36 14.92
CA SER A 140 -29.02 6.42 14.48
C SER A 140 -27.73 6.80 15.22
N ALA A 141 -27.24 5.90 16.07
CA ALA A 141 -25.94 6.05 16.67
C ALA A 141 -24.90 6.03 15.52
N ARG A 142 -24.01 7.03 15.49
CA ARG A 142 -22.96 7.07 14.46
C ARG A 142 -21.69 6.44 15.02
N PRO A 143 -21.06 5.52 14.27
CA PRO A 143 -19.77 4.96 14.67
C PRO A 143 -18.72 6.06 14.78
N VAL A 144 -17.87 5.96 15.77
CA VAL A 144 -16.71 6.83 15.97
C VAL A 144 -15.49 5.98 16.30
N LEU A 145 -14.31 6.48 15.91
CA LEU A 145 -13.04 5.87 16.26
C LEU A 145 -12.28 6.75 17.25
N SER A 146 -11.61 6.11 18.20
CA SER A 146 -10.71 6.76 19.14
C SER A 146 -9.41 5.98 19.22
N GLY A 147 -8.28 6.71 19.29
CA GLY A 147 -6.95 6.12 19.41
C GLY A 147 -5.90 6.88 18.63
N THR A 148 -4.71 6.31 18.57
CA THR A 148 -3.59 6.89 17.83
C THR A 148 -2.92 5.83 16.97
N VAL A 149 -2.70 6.17 15.70
CA VAL A 149 -1.86 5.41 14.78
C VAL A 149 -0.52 6.12 14.67
N PRO A 150 0.58 5.51 15.12
CA PRO A 150 1.87 6.20 15.20
C PRO A 150 2.41 6.68 13.86
N VAL A 151 2.17 5.88 12.81
CA VAL A 151 2.69 6.12 11.46
C VAL A 151 1.66 5.70 10.43
N VAL A 152 1.30 6.64 9.57
CA VAL A 152 0.50 6.37 8.36
C VAL A 152 1.24 7.00 7.18
N PRO A 153 1.73 6.22 6.22
CA PRO A 153 2.35 6.74 5.00
C PRO A 153 1.37 7.57 4.19
N TRP A 154 1.84 8.63 3.56
CA TRP A 154 1.06 9.59 2.72
C TRP A 154 -0.14 10.24 3.44
N LEU A 155 -0.19 10.21 4.77
CA LEU A 155 -1.30 10.79 5.54
C LEU A 155 -1.47 12.29 5.28
N ARG A 156 -0.36 13.03 5.10
CA ARG A 156 -0.39 14.48 4.89
C ARG A 156 -0.92 14.90 3.51
N ASP A 157 -0.98 13.98 2.56
CA ASP A 157 -1.58 14.18 1.23
C ASP A 157 -3.01 13.67 1.16
N ALA A 158 -3.42 12.88 2.15
CA ALA A 158 -4.71 12.18 2.12
C ALA A 158 -5.87 13.08 2.52
N THR A 159 -7.03 12.82 1.93
CA THR A 159 -8.33 13.36 2.36
C THR A 159 -9.07 12.37 3.24
N HIS A 160 -8.82 11.08 3.05
CA HIS A 160 -9.42 9.98 3.79
C HIS A 160 -8.37 8.96 4.21
N VAL A 161 -8.65 8.24 5.27
CA VAL A 161 -7.83 7.09 5.69
C VAL A 161 -8.71 5.87 5.88
N LEU A 162 -8.26 4.74 5.33
CA LEU A 162 -8.85 3.43 5.61
C LEU A 162 -8.12 2.85 6.82
N VAL A 163 -8.81 2.75 7.95
CA VAL A 163 -8.24 2.28 9.22
C VAL A 163 -8.73 0.87 9.50
N ALA A 164 -7.80 -0.03 9.78
CA ALA A 164 -8.13 -1.33 10.36
C ALA A 164 -8.03 -1.23 11.90
N ASP A 165 -9.14 -1.35 12.62
CA ASP A 165 -9.16 -1.30 14.09
C ASP A 165 -8.57 -2.57 14.72
N ALA A 166 -8.52 -2.61 16.06
CA ALA A 166 -8.01 -3.76 16.81
C ALA A 166 -8.79 -5.06 16.53
N GLY A 167 -10.05 -4.97 16.12
CA GLY A 167 -10.91 -6.09 15.74
C GLY A 167 -10.83 -6.46 14.26
N ARG A 168 -9.89 -5.88 13.49
CA ARG A 168 -9.74 -6.05 12.05
C ARG A 168 -10.94 -5.57 11.22
N ARG A 169 -11.76 -4.67 11.78
CA ARG A 169 -12.81 -4.00 11.00
C ARG A 169 -12.20 -2.85 10.22
N LEU A 170 -12.71 -2.65 9.02
CA LEU A 170 -12.26 -1.58 8.12
C LEU A 170 -13.18 -0.37 8.22
N TRP A 171 -12.59 0.79 8.45
CA TRP A 171 -13.27 2.04 8.67
C TRP A 171 -12.74 3.13 7.73
N LEU A 172 -13.63 3.79 7.00
CA LEU A 172 -13.32 5.00 6.26
C LEU A 172 -13.47 6.22 7.19
N VAL A 173 -12.43 7.01 7.30
CA VAL A 173 -12.39 8.23 8.10
C VAL A 173 -12.04 9.41 7.20
N ASP A 174 -12.89 10.43 7.21
CA ASP A 174 -12.59 11.73 6.60
C ASP A 174 -11.65 12.52 7.54
N LEU A 175 -10.55 13.00 7.02
CA LEU A 175 -9.52 13.70 7.81
C LEU A 175 -9.92 15.15 8.20
N ALA A 176 -11.13 15.61 7.82
CA ALA A 176 -11.59 16.98 8.10
C ALA A 176 -12.12 17.18 9.52
N ALA A 177 -12.59 16.13 10.23
CA ALA A 177 -13.28 16.28 11.52
C ALA A 177 -12.85 15.23 12.55
N GLY A 178 -12.52 15.68 13.77
CA GLY A 178 -12.16 14.79 14.89
C GLY A 178 -10.82 14.08 14.73
N THR A 179 -9.97 14.54 13.79
CA THR A 179 -8.68 13.95 13.50
C THR A 179 -7.55 14.96 13.72
N GLY A 180 -6.45 14.48 14.29
CA GLY A 180 -5.18 15.21 14.37
C GLY A 180 -4.14 14.55 13.47
N VAL A 181 -3.46 15.34 12.65
CA VAL A 181 -2.37 14.88 11.78
C VAL A 181 -1.10 15.62 12.16
N GLU A 182 -0.10 14.87 12.61
CA GLU A 182 1.23 15.39 12.93
C GLU A 182 2.26 14.78 11.98
N GLU A 183 3.21 15.58 11.48
CA GLU A 183 4.27 15.08 10.62
C GLU A 183 5.13 14.04 11.33
N VAL A 184 5.46 12.95 10.64
CA VAL A 184 6.40 11.92 11.10
C VAL A 184 7.44 11.70 10.02
N GLU A 185 8.70 11.77 10.40
CA GLU A 185 9.82 11.45 9.52
C GLU A 185 10.00 9.93 9.42
N LEU A 186 10.10 9.43 8.20
CA LEU A 186 10.37 8.03 7.89
C LEU A 186 11.74 7.86 7.26
N THR A 187 12.18 6.61 7.11
CA THR A 187 13.40 6.29 6.35
C THR A 187 13.26 6.76 4.89
N ALA A 188 12.16 6.41 4.22
CA ALA A 188 11.83 7.01 2.93
C ALA A 188 11.17 8.38 3.13
N PRO A 189 11.42 9.35 2.23
CA PRO A 189 10.87 10.71 2.36
C PRO A 189 9.40 10.76 1.92
N TRP A 190 8.57 9.89 2.48
CA TRP A 190 7.14 9.88 2.22
C TRP A 190 6.41 10.91 3.06
N SER A 191 5.30 11.42 2.56
CA SER A 191 4.43 12.39 3.24
C SER A 191 3.64 11.71 4.38
N ALA A 192 4.37 11.19 5.37
CA ALA A 192 3.79 10.44 6.47
C ALA A 192 3.34 11.32 7.62
N GLY A 193 2.46 10.77 8.46
CA GLY A 193 1.97 11.42 9.66
C GLY A 193 1.56 10.44 10.74
N ARG A 194 1.49 10.96 11.97
CA ARG A 194 0.78 10.33 13.09
C ARG A 194 -0.68 10.76 13.00
N LEU A 195 -1.58 9.79 13.09
CA LEU A 195 -3.02 10.03 13.10
C LEU A 195 -3.55 9.90 14.53
N THR A 196 -4.16 10.96 15.05
CA THR A 196 -4.91 10.95 16.31
C THR A 196 -6.40 11.01 15.98
N LEU A 197 -7.17 10.08 16.56
CA LEU A 197 -8.61 9.95 16.42
C LEU A 197 -9.25 10.27 17.80
N ASP A 198 -10.05 11.34 17.86
CA ASP A 198 -10.75 11.74 19.06
C ASP A 198 -12.26 11.74 18.76
N GLU A 199 -12.90 10.59 19.03
CA GLU A 199 -14.27 10.33 18.63
C GLU A 199 -14.53 10.74 17.17
N ALA A 200 -13.55 10.44 16.30
CA ALA A 200 -13.61 10.80 14.88
C ALA A 200 -14.74 10.04 14.19
N PRO A 201 -15.64 10.73 13.47
CA PRO A 201 -16.69 10.07 12.72
C PRO A 201 -16.10 9.07 11.73
N ALA A 202 -16.59 7.85 11.75
CA ALA A 202 -16.09 6.77 10.91
C ALA A 202 -17.27 6.04 10.26
N GLU A 203 -17.03 5.56 9.06
CA GLU A 203 -17.97 4.77 8.28
C GLU A 203 -17.39 3.39 8.05
N PRO A 204 -18.08 2.28 8.38
CA PRO A 204 -17.56 0.94 8.07
C PRO A 204 -17.46 0.79 6.55
N LEU A 205 -16.36 0.20 6.07
CA LEU A 205 -16.24 -0.17 4.66
C LEU A 205 -17.18 -1.36 4.40
N GLY A 206 -18.15 -1.17 3.51
CA GLY A 206 -19.20 -2.15 3.25
C GLY A 206 -20.45 -1.95 4.11
N ALA A 207 -21.39 -2.89 4.00
CA ALA A 207 -22.65 -2.80 4.73
C ALA A 207 -22.45 -3.02 6.24
N GLU A 208 -23.08 -2.15 7.07
CA GLU A 208 -23.23 -2.47 8.49
C GLU A 208 -24.08 -3.74 8.66
N PRO A 209 -23.73 -4.63 9.60
CA PRO A 209 -24.65 -5.70 9.99
C PRO A 209 -25.91 -5.07 10.57
N MET A 210 -27.05 -5.27 9.91
CA MET A 210 -28.33 -4.81 10.44
C MET A 210 -28.59 -5.55 11.77
N GLY A 211 -28.54 -4.81 12.90
CA GLY A 211 -29.23 -5.21 14.12
C GLY A 211 -28.44 -5.90 15.22
N ILE A 212 -27.19 -5.56 15.46
CA ILE A 212 -26.67 -5.80 16.83
C ILE A 212 -27.08 -4.58 17.66
N ASP A 213 -28.09 -4.78 18.52
CA ASP A 213 -28.42 -3.83 19.59
C ASP A 213 -27.23 -3.90 20.60
N PRO A 214 -26.37 -2.87 20.69
CA PRO A 214 -25.24 -2.90 21.61
C PRO A 214 -25.68 -2.90 23.09
N ASP A 215 -26.95 -2.62 23.36
CA ASP A 215 -27.57 -2.62 24.69
C ASP A 215 -28.44 -3.88 24.94
N ALA A 216 -28.48 -4.81 23.99
CA ALA A 216 -29.10 -6.11 24.25
C ALA A 216 -28.22 -6.89 25.23
N ASP A 217 -28.61 -6.91 26.49
CA ASP A 217 -28.06 -7.80 27.51
C ASP A 217 -28.16 -9.24 26.96
N PRO A 218 -27.03 -9.90 26.61
CA PRO A 218 -27.09 -11.29 26.16
C PRO A 218 -27.49 -12.12 27.37
N GLY A 219 -28.79 -12.40 27.49
CA GLY A 219 -29.26 -13.31 28.51
C GLY A 219 -28.44 -14.61 28.49
N PRO A 220 -28.29 -15.30 29.61
CA PRO A 220 -27.38 -16.46 29.80
C PRO A 220 -27.59 -17.63 28.83
N ASP A 221 -28.59 -17.57 27.96
CA ASP A 221 -28.95 -18.63 26.97
C ASP A 221 -28.94 -18.15 25.50
N SER A 222 -28.44 -16.94 25.19
CA SER A 222 -28.38 -16.47 23.80
C SER A 222 -27.17 -17.06 23.09
N THR A 223 -27.32 -18.16 22.40
CA THR A 223 -26.42 -18.61 21.35
C THR A 223 -26.43 -17.57 20.22
N PRO A 224 -25.24 -17.11 19.73
CA PRO A 224 -25.20 -16.22 18.58
C PRO A 224 -25.95 -16.84 17.40
N GLY A 225 -26.89 -16.08 16.82
CA GLY A 225 -27.62 -16.57 15.64
C GLY A 225 -26.66 -16.79 14.45
N PRO A 226 -27.04 -17.63 13.47
CA PRO A 226 -26.21 -17.92 12.31
C PRO A 226 -25.75 -16.67 11.54
N ASP A 227 -26.52 -15.57 11.62
CA ASP A 227 -26.19 -14.31 10.96
C ASP A 227 -25.00 -13.59 11.61
N ALA A 228 -24.71 -13.78 12.91
CA ALA A 228 -23.58 -13.15 13.60
C ALA A 228 -22.24 -13.73 13.12
N HIS A 229 -22.17 -15.01 12.79
CA HIS A 229 -20.98 -15.66 12.25
C HIS A 229 -20.71 -15.21 10.80
N THR A 230 -21.75 -15.13 9.96
CA THR A 230 -21.60 -14.68 8.55
C THR A 230 -21.10 -13.24 8.43
N HIS A 231 -21.46 -12.36 9.35
CA HIS A 231 -20.98 -10.96 9.36
C HIS A 231 -19.55 -10.81 9.88
N ALA A 232 -19.16 -11.57 10.92
CA ALA A 232 -17.78 -11.59 11.40
C ALA A 232 -16.83 -12.13 10.32
N ASP A 233 -17.27 -13.17 9.59
CA ASP A 233 -16.52 -13.75 8.47
C ASP A 233 -16.34 -12.74 7.32
N ALA A 234 -17.39 -11.97 6.97
CA ALA A 234 -17.32 -10.96 5.90
C ALA A 234 -16.33 -9.83 6.23
N HIS A 235 -16.30 -9.33 7.48
CA HIS A 235 -15.33 -8.30 7.90
C HIS A 235 -13.90 -8.84 7.91
N THR A 236 -13.70 -10.04 8.42
CA THR A 236 -12.39 -10.70 8.41
C THR A 236 -11.90 -10.91 6.97
N HIS A 237 -12.80 -11.31 6.06
CA HIS A 237 -12.49 -11.47 4.65
C HIS A 237 -12.07 -10.15 4.00
N ALA A 238 -12.80 -9.04 4.22
CA ALA A 238 -12.45 -7.73 3.67
C ALA A 238 -11.07 -7.25 4.16
N TYR A 239 -10.79 -7.40 5.46
CA TYR A 239 -9.47 -7.06 6.01
C TYR A 239 -8.35 -7.89 5.38
N THR A 240 -8.54 -9.20 5.29
CA THR A 240 -7.54 -10.13 4.74
C THR A 240 -7.30 -9.85 3.26
N ASP A 241 -8.34 -9.59 2.47
CA ASP A 241 -8.23 -9.24 1.05
C ASP A 241 -7.50 -7.90 0.84
N VAL A 242 -7.85 -6.86 1.60
CA VAL A 242 -7.18 -5.55 1.48
C VAL A 242 -5.72 -5.65 1.90
N LEU A 243 -5.39 -6.38 2.98
CA LEU A 243 -4.00 -6.56 3.42
C LEU A 243 -3.18 -7.37 2.40
N ALA A 244 -3.74 -8.45 1.85
CA ALA A 244 -3.09 -9.26 0.82
C ALA A 244 -2.89 -8.46 -0.48
N THR A 245 -3.90 -7.67 -0.89
CA THR A 245 -3.79 -6.72 -2.01
C THR A 245 -2.68 -5.70 -1.79
N ALA A 246 -2.62 -5.10 -0.60
CA ALA A 246 -1.57 -4.15 -0.24
C ALA A 246 -0.17 -4.80 -0.30
N ARG A 247 0.01 -5.96 0.33
CA ARG A 247 1.28 -6.70 0.31
C ARG A 247 1.75 -7.00 -1.11
N THR A 248 0.84 -7.45 -1.98
CA THR A 248 1.14 -7.72 -3.40
C THR A 248 1.53 -6.46 -4.16
N ALA A 249 0.77 -5.38 -4.01
CA ALA A 249 1.03 -4.11 -4.68
C ALA A 249 2.37 -3.50 -4.24
N PHE A 250 2.63 -3.46 -2.93
CA PHE A 250 3.89 -2.93 -2.40
C PHE A 250 5.09 -3.83 -2.68
N ALA A 251 4.90 -5.14 -2.90
CA ALA A 251 5.95 -6.02 -3.44
C ALA A 251 6.32 -5.61 -4.87
N GLY A 252 5.34 -5.26 -5.72
CA GLY A 252 5.59 -4.70 -7.04
C GLY A 252 6.36 -3.38 -7.00
N LEU A 253 5.97 -2.47 -6.09
CA LEU A 253 6.71 -1.22 -5.84
C LEU A 253 8.17 -1.50 -5.44
N GLN A 254 8.40 -2.47 -4.55
CA GLN A 254 9.74 -2.89 -4.14
C GLN A 254 10.56 -3.47 -5.29
N ALA A 255 9.95 -4.30 -6.17
CA ALA A 255 10.60 -4.80 -7.37
C ALA A 255 11.11 -3.65 -8.26
N GLY A 256 10.30 -2.61 -8.42
CA GLY A 256 10.68 -1.38 -9.13
C GLY A 256 11.85 -0.65 -8.47
N VAL A 257 11.81 -0.45 -7.16
CA VAL A 257 12.93 0.17 -6.40
C VAL A 257 14.22 -0.63 -6.57
N CYS A 258 14.15 -1.95 -6.50
CA CYS A 258 15.28 -2.85 -6.71
C CYS A 258 15.83 -2.73 -8.14
N ALA A 259 14.96 -2.76 -9.14
CA ALA A 259 15.34 -2.62 -10.53
C ALA A 259 16.02 -1.26 -10.83
N GLY A 260 15.49 -0.17 -10.26
CA GLY A 260 16.07 1.17 -10.37
C GLY A 260 17.45 1.28 -9.70
N SER A 261 17.58 0.70 -8.50
CA SER A 261 18.86 0.64 -7.77
C SER A 261 19.91 -0.15 -8.55
N LEU A 262 19.55 -1.33 -9.04
CA LEU A 262 20.45 -2.20 -9.81
C LEU A 262 20.87 -1.57 -11.13
N ALA A 263 19.92 -0.96 -11.87
CA ALA A 263 20.22 -0.29 -13.13
C ALA A 263 21.26 0.85 -12.94
N ARG A 264 21.15 1.64 -11.88
CA ARG A 264 22.12 2.68 -11.52
C ARG A 264 23.48 2.08 -11.17
N ALA A 265 23.51 0.99 -10.40
CA ALA A 265 24.73 0.31 -10.03
C ALA A 265 25.47 -0.28 -11.25
N VAL A 266 24.72 -0.89 -12.18
CA VAL A 266 25.27 -1.41 -13.44
C VAL A 266 25.83 -0.29 -14.30
N ALA A 267 25.10 0.82 -14.46
CA ALA A 267 25.58 1.99 -15.21
C ALA A 267 26.87 2.56 -14.59
N HIS A 268 26.89 2.72 -13.26
CA HIS A 268 28.09 3.20 -12.55
C HIS A 268 29.29 2.27 -12.73
N THR A 269 29.12 0.97 -12.53
CA THR A 269 30.24 0.02 -12.61
C THR A 269 30.78 -0.18 -14.02
N ASN A 270 29.96 0.05 -15.06
CA ASN A 270 30.40 0.04 -16.45
C ASN A 270 31.27 1.25 -16.84
N THR A 271 31.06 2.40 -16.19
CA THR A 271 31.76 3.64 -16.49
C THR A 271 32.92 3.93 -15.53
N ARG A 272 32.80 3.52 -14.27
CA ARG A 272 33.82 3.77 -13.24
C ARG A 272 35.02 2.84 -13.43
N GLU A 273 36.17 3.44 -13.68
CA GLU A 273 37.44 2.70 -13.79
C GLU A 273 38.25 2.76 -12.49
N GLN A 274 38.82 1.63 -12.13
CA GLN A 274 39.86 1.51 -11.09
C GLN A 274 40.86 0.40 -11.48
N PHE A 275 42.14 0.63 -11.21
CA PHE A 275 43.23 -0.27 -11.58
C PHE A 275 43.25 -0.57 -13.09
N GLY A 276 43.00 0.47 -13.91
CA GLY A 276 43.13 0.45 -15.37
C GLY A 276 41.99 -0.25 -16.12
N ARG A 277 40.85 -0.53 -15.48
CA ARG A 277 39.68 -1.13 -16.14
C ARG A 277 38.34 -0.81 -15.44
N PRO A 278 37.18 -0.89 -16.13
CA PRO A 278 35.89 -0.73 -15.54
C PRO A 278 35.62 -1.71 -14.39
N LEU A 279 34.92 -1.27 -13.34
CA LEU A 279 34.57 -2.12 -12.19
C LEU A 279 33.73 -3.34 -12.61
N ALA A 280 32.87 -3.19 -13.62
CA ALA A 280 32.02 -4.27 -14.16
C ALA A 280 32.82 -5.48 -14.71
N THR A 281 34.12 -5.32 -15.01
CA THR A 281 35.00 -6.43 -15.47
C THR A 281 35.47 -7.33 -14.32
N ARG A 282 35.15 -6.97 -13.07
CA ARG A 282 35.57 -7.74 -11.89
C ARG A 282 34.52 -8.77 -11.52
N GLN A 283 34.95 -10.02 -11.34
CA GLN A 283 34.05 -11.13 -10.99
C GLN A 283 33.21 -10.86 -9.75
N GLY A 284 33.76 -10.26 -8.69
CA GLY A 284 32.99 -9.92 -7.48
C GLY A 284 31.87 -8.91 -7.72
N VAL A 285 32.03 -7.97 -8.65
CA VAL A 285 30.97 -7.02 -9.07
C VAL A 285 29.92 -7.76 -9.90
N GLN A 286 30.33 -8.62 -10.83
CA GLN A 286 29.40 -9.38 -11.68
C GLN A 286 28.53 -10.33 -10.87
N LEU A 287 29.10 -11.07 -9.91
CA LEU A 287 28.35 -11.98 -9.05
C LEU A 287 27.32 -11.22 -8.19
N ARG A 288 27.71 -10.11 -7.57
CA ARG A 288 26.76 -9.28 -6.79
C ARG A 288 25.63 -8.72 -7.64
N ALA A 289 25.93 -8.27 -8.86
CA ALA A 289 24.90 -7.77 -9.77
C ALA A 289 23.97 -8.90 -10.25
N ALA A 290 24.49 -10.10 -10.48
CA ALA A 290 23.70 -11.28 -10.84
C ALA A 290 22.77 -11.72 -9.69
N ASP A 291 23.29 -11.80 -8.46
CA ASP A 291 22.49 -12.12 -7.27
C ASP A 291 21.36 -11.08 -7.07
N ALA A 292 21.69 -9.79 -7.20
CA ALA A 292 20.69 -8.72 -7.08
C ALA A 292 19.63 -8.77 -8.21
N HIS A 293 20.01 -9.20 -9.41
CA HIS A 293 19.08 -9.43 -10.50
C HIS A 293 18.13 -10.60 -10.19
N MET A 294 18.67 -11.75 -9.76
CA MET A 294 17.87 -12.90 -9.36
C MET A 294 16.89 -12.55 -8.23
N ASP A 295 17.34 -11.82 -7.21
CA ASP A 295 16.51 -11.35 -6.11
C ASP A 295 15.38 -10.43 -6.63
N THR A 296 15.67 -9.51 -7.55
CA THR A 296 14.66 -8.62 -8.14
C THR A 296 13.61 -9.41 -8.93
N GLU A 297 14.05 -10.42 -9.72
CA GLU A 297 13.13 -11.27 -10.48
C GLU A 297 12.27 -12.14 -9.55
N ALA A 298 12.81 -12.62 -8.43
CA ALA A 298 12.04 -13.39 -7.45
C ALA A 298 10.90 -12.53 -6.82
N ILE A 299 11.17 -11.26 -6.47
CA ILE A 299 10.13 -10.34 -6.02
C ILE A 299 9.07 -10.17 -7.12
N ARG A 300 9.52 -9.89 -8.36
CA ARG A 300 8.64 -9.61 -9.49
C ARG A 300 7.70 -10.77 -9.79
N VAL A 301 8.24 -11.99 -9.97
CA VAL A 301 7.43 -13.13 -10.38
C VAL A 301 6.43 -13.54 -9.30
N THR A 302 6.80 -13.45 -8.03
CA THR A 302 5.88 -13.77 -6.92
C THR A 302 4.78 -12.72 -6.77
N ALA A 303 5.08 -11.42 -6.98
CA ALA A 303 4.09 -10.36 -7.00
C ALA A 303 3.12 -10.50 -8.19
N TYR A 304 3.62 -10.86 -9.37
CA TYR A 304 2.79 -11.10 -10.56
C TYR A 304 1.86 -12.28 -10.37
N GLU A 305 2.36 -13.39 -9.80
CA GLU A 305 1.53 -14.55 -9.52
C GLU A 305 0.41 -14.21 -8.53
N ALA A 306 0.73 -13.55 -7.42
CA ALA A 306 -0.27 -13.16 -6.43
C ALA A 306 -1.33 -12.22 -7.04
N ALA A 307 -0.91 -11.23 -7.85
CA ALA A 307 -1.80 -10.29 -8.51
C ALA A 307 -2.71 -11.00 -9.54
N TRP A 308 -2.14 -11.82 -10.39
CA TRP A 308 -2.89 -12.61 -11.38
C TRP A 308 -3.92 -13.53 -10.73
N ARG A 309 -3.56 -14.21 -9.63
CA ARG A 309 -4.50 -15.09 -8.91
C ARG A 309 -5.68 -14.31 -8.36
N ARG A 310 -5.44 -13.13 -7.77
CA ARG A 310 -6.52 -12.25 -7.30
C ARG A 310 -7.45 -11.84 -8.44
N ASP A 311 -6.89 -11.38 -9.56
CA ASP A 311 -7.67 -10.93 -10.72
C ASP A 311 -8.45 -12.08 -11.36
N ALA A 312 -7.95 -13.32 -11.26
CA ALA A 312 -8.63 -14.55 -11.69
C ALA A 312 -9.63 -15.11 -10.68
N GLY A 313 -9.83 -14.46 -9.52
CA GLY A 313 -10.72 -14.95 -8.45
C GLY A 313 -10.23 -16.24 -7.77
N LEU A 314 -8.93 -16.51 -7.81
CA LEU A 314 -8.31 -17.68 -7.18
C LEU A 314 -7.81 -17.34 -5.76
N PRO A 315 -7.70 -18.34 -4.86
CA PRO A 315 -7.05 -18.13 -3.56
C PRO A 315 -5.64 -17.60 -3.75
N TYR A 316 -5.28 -16.50 -3.06
CA TYR A 316 -3.99 -15.83 -3.26
C TYR A 316 -3.31 -15.37 -1.96
N ALA A 317 -3.90 -15.59 -0.79
CA ALA A 317 -3.37 -15.13 0.49
C ALA A 317 -1.93 -15.62 0.74
N THR A 318 -1.66 -16.93 0.56
CA THR A 318 -0.31 -17.50 0.68
C THR A 318 0.67 -16.94 -0.36
N HIS A 319 0.20 -16.64 -1.56
CA HIS A 319 1.00 -16.03 -2.63
C HIS A 319 1.35 -14.57 -2.33
N ALA A 320 0.40 -13.81 -1.76
CA ALA A 320 0.63 -12.44 -1.30
C ALA A 320 1.67 -12.39 -0.17
N LEU A 321 1.61 -13.33 0.78
CA LEU A 321 2.62 -13.48 1.84
C LEU A 321 3.99 -13.87 1.26
N THR A 322 4.02 -14.78 0.28
CA THR A 322 5.27 -15.15 -0.41
C THR A 322 5.89 -13.95 -1.12
N ALA A 323 5.09 -13.14 -1.84
CA ALA A 323 5.55 -11.92 -2.49
C ALA A 323 6.07 -10.89 -1.47
N ALA A 324 5.36 -10.69 -0.37
CA ALA A 324 5.76 -9.78 0.71
C ALA A 324 7.07 -10.23 1.38
N TRP A 325 7.25 -11.53 1.60
CA TRP A 325 8.48 -12.08 2.16
C TRP A 325 9.68 -11.84 1.22
N TRP A 326 9.53 -12.15 -0.07
CA TRP A 326 10.57 -11.85 -1.06
C TRP A 326 10.85 -10.36 -1.15
N ALA A 327 9.82 -9.51 -1.13
CA ALA A 327 9.98 -8.06 -1.16
C ALA A 327 10.79 -7.53 0.04
N SER A 328 10.57 -8.09 1.24
CA SER A 328 11.32 -7.74 2.44
C SER A 328 12.77 -8.26 2.33
N GLU A 329 12.98 -9.56 2.25
CA GLU A 329 14.31 -10.18 2.35
C GLU A 329 15.21 -9.86 1.15
N ALA A 330 14.70 -10.02 -0.08
CA ALA A 330 15.46 -9.75 -1.29
C ALA A 330 15.59 -8.24 -1.53
N GLY A 331 14.53 -7.48 -1.27
CA GLY A 331 14.51 -6.02 -1.44
C GLY A 331 15.64 -5.34 -0.66
N GLN A 332 15.81 -5.70 0.60
CA GLN A 332 16.90 -5.25 1.44
C GLN A 332 18.27 -5.56 0.81
N ARG A 333 18.51 -6.80 0.38
CA ARG A 333 19.78 -7.22 -0.20
C ARG A 333 20.13 -6.46 -1.48
N VAL A 334 19.13 -6.23 -2.34
CA VAL A 334 19.33 -5.54 -3.62
C VAL A 334 19.70 -4.07 -3.41
N VAL A 335 18.98 -3.34 -2.55
CA VAL A 335 19.28 -1.92 -2.33
C VAL A 335 20.62 -1.71 -1.61
N HIS A 336 21.00 -2.64 -0.72
CA HIS A 336 22.34 -2.67 -0.14
C HIS A 336 23.42 -2.93 -1.19
N THR A 337 23.17 -3.85 -2.13
CA THR A 337 24.09 -4.11 -3.25
C THR A 337 24.24 -2.89 -4.13
N GLY A 338 23.13 -2.20 -4.45
CA GLY A 338 23.15 -0.94 -5.21
C GLY A 338 24.05 0.11 -4.56
N GLN A 339 23.86 0.36 -3.25
CA GLN A 339 24.69 1.29 -2.49
C GLN A 339 26.17 0.84 -2.43
N HIS A 340 26.41 -0.44 -2.13
CA HIS A 340 27.75 -0.99 -2.03
C HIS A 340 28.56 -0.86 -3.33
N LEU A 341 27.94 -1.13 -4.49
CA LEU A 341 28.61 -1.03 -5.79
C LEU A 341 28.96 0.40 -6.18
N HIS A 342 28.32 1.40 -5.61
CA HIS A 342 28.70 2.82 -5.76
C HIS A 342 29.83 3.23 -4.79
N GLY A 343 30.14 2.41 -3.79
CA GLY A 343 31.14 2.73 -2.77
C GLY A 343 30.73 3.94 -1.93
N GLY A 344 31.69 4.80 -1.57
CA GLY A 344 31.43 5.99 -0.76
C GLY A 344 30.39 6.97 -1.35
N ALA A 345 30.32 7.07 -2.69
CA ALA A 345 29.31 7.90 -3.36
C ALA A 345 27.89 7.40 -3.10
N GLY A 346 27.70 6.08 -2.90
CA GLY A 346 26.37 5.51 -2.60
C GLY A 346 25.83 5.91 -1.22
N ALA A 347 26.68 6.30 -0.29
CA ALA A 347 26.30 6.78 1.03
C ALA A 347 25.98 8.28 1.06
N ASP A 348 26.29 9.01 0.00
CA ASP A 348 25.97 10.42 -0.11
C ASP A 348 24.46 10.63 -0.25
N VAL A 349 23.87 11.40 0.64
CA VAL A 349 22.43 11.67 0.70
C VAL A 349 21.91 12.37 -0.56
N ASP A 350 22.79 13.10 -1.26
CA ASP A 350 22.49 13.78 -2.50
C ASP A 350 22.62 12.89 -3.74
N HIS A 351 23.16 11.66 -3.59
CA HIS A 351 23.30 10.76 -4.72
C HIS A 351 21.98 10.01 -5.01
N PRO A 352 21.52 9.92 -6.27
CA PRO A 352 20.23 9.29 -6.60
C PRO A 352 20.06 7.85 -6.10
N VAL A 353 21.14 7.05 -5.99
CA VAL A 353 21.05 5.67 -5.49
C VAL A 353 20.69 5.62 -3.99
N HIS A 354 21.08 6.63 -3.23
CA HIS A 354 20.75 6.71 -1.80
C HIS A 354 19.24 6.70 -1.58
N ARG A 355 18.49 7.37 -2.44
CA ARG A 355 17.03 7.40 -2.39
C ARG A 355 16.40 6.01 -2.60
N HIS A 356 16.93 5.19 -3.51
CA HIS A 356 16.49 3.79 -3.67
C HIS A 356 16.81 2.97 -2.42
N PHE A 357 17.95 3.22 -1.78
CA PHE A 357 18.29 2.58 -0.51
C PHE A 357 17.25 2.91 0.58
N LEU A 358 16.90 4.17 0.75
CA LEU A 358 15.91 4.61 1.75
C LEU A 358 14.53 4.00 1.49
N TRP A 359 14.08 4.01 0.23
CA TRP A 359 12.79 3.42 -0.15
C TRP A 359 12.76 1.91 0.07
N GLY A 360 13.80 1.20 -0.35
CA GLY A 360 13.89 -0.25 -0.16
C GLY A 360 13.89 -0.64 1.32
N ARG A 361 14.57 0.14 2.17
CA ARG A 361 14.58 -0.07 3.63
C ARG A 361 13.25 0.27 4.29
N GLN A 362 12.50 1.23 3.76
CA GLN A 362 11.17 1.54 4.27
C GLN A 362 10.16 0.46 3.92
N LEU A 363 10.21 -0.05 2.68
CA LEU A 363 9.30 -1.09 2.20
C LEU A 363 9.55 -2.45 2.87
N ASP A 364 10.77 -2.71 3.31
CA ASP A 364 11.19 -3.92 4.03
C ASP A 364 10.29 -4.27 5.23
N ALA A 365 9.78 -3.28 5.92
CA ALA A 365 8.99 -3.48 7.14
C ALA A 365 7.60 -2.81 7.13
N TYR A 366 7.17 -2.30 5.98
CA TYR A 366 5.95 -1.48 5.92
C TYR A 366 4.67 -2.26 6.27
N LEU A 367 4.50 -3.47 5.76
CA LEU A 367 3.33 -4.33 6.00
C LEU A 367 3.69 -5.65 6.71
N GLY A 368 4.67 -5.61 7.55
CA GLY A 368 5.28 -6.72 8.25
C GLY A 368 6.72 -6.95 7.80
N SER A 369 7.62 -7.25 8.75
CA SER A 369 8.99 -7.65 8.44
C SER A 369 9.03 -9.06 7.85
N GLY A 370 10.12 -9.43 7.18
CA GLY A 370 10.28 -10.76 6.58
C GLY A 370 10.02 -11.91 7.57
N GLY A 371 10.47 -11.78 8.82
CA GLY A 371 10.23 -12.77 9.86
C GLY A 371 8.76 -12.90 10.26
N GLU A 372 8.04 -11.77 10.43
CA GLU A 372 6.62 -11.76 10.77
C GLU A 372 5.76 -12.33 9.62
N VAL A 373 6.07 -11.93 8.38
CA VAL A 373 5.36 -12.43 7.18
C VAL A 373 5.59 -13.93 7.00
N LEU A 374 6.81 -14.42 7.24
CA LEU A 374 7.11 -15.85 7.13
C LEU A 374 6.39 -16.67 8.21
N GLN A 375 6.27 -16.14 9.43
CA GLN A 375 5.50 -16.78 10.49
C GLN A 375 4.02 -16.88 10.11
N GLU A 376 3.41 -15.77 9.64
CA GLU A 376 2.02 -15.74 9.19
C GLU A 376 1.76 -16.73 8.04
N LEU A 377 2.70 -16.83 7.08
CA LEU A 377 2.64 -17.81 6.00
C LEU A 377 2.66 -19.25 6.53
N GLY A 378 3.53 -19.52 7.50
CA GLY A 378 3.63 -20.84 8.13
C GLY A 378 2.35 -21.23 8.88
N GLU A 379 1.75 -20.29 9.60
CA GLU A 379 0.46 -20.50 10.30
C GLU A 379 -0.66 -20.81 9.30
N LEU A 380 -0.77 -20.02 8.22
CA LEU A 380 -1.80 -20.19 7.20
C LEU A 380 -1.70 -21.54 6.48
N ILE A 381 -0.48 -21.99 6.16
CA ILE A 381 -0.24 -23.32 5.56
C ILE A 381 -0.57 -24.46 6.54
N ALA A 382 -0.28 -24.29 7.83
CA ALA A 382 -0.55 -25.29 8.85
C ALA A 382 -2.05 -25.47 9.11
N ASP A 383 -2.84 -24.41 8.96
CA ASP A 383 -4.30 -24.42 9.13
C ASP A 383 -5.04 -25.03 7.92
N GLY A 384 -4.34 -25.32 6.82
CA GLY A 384 -4.83 -26.08 5.66
C GLY A 384 -5.45 -25.24 4.55
N ASP A 385 -5.09 -23.98 4.47
CA ASP A 385 -5.44 -23.08 3.35
C ASP A 385 -4.44 -23.16 2.18
#